data_06d21b83d13e6fe11337f29c283f3c81
#
_entry.id   06d21b83d13e6fe11337f29c283f3c81
#
_cell.length_a   1.000
_cell.length_b   1.000
_cell.length_c   1.000
_cell.angle_alpha   90.00
_cell.angle_beta   90.00
_cell.angle_gamma   90.00
#
_symmetry.space_group_name_H-M   'P 1'
#
loop_
_entity.id
_entity.type
_entity.pdbx_description
1 polymer ?
#
loop_
_entity_poly.entity_id
_entity_poly.type
_entity_poly.pdbx_seq_one_letter_code
_entity_poly.pdbx_strand_id
1 'polypeptide(L)'
;VFAARGPRAPLREVAKAAGVNLGLIHRHIGNKDDLLAAVLESGLRHGSARIDVHDDAGAAIRTMLLGATANPDFSRLLLWLSLDPGAVGRPLIDASNRPARAVARMTSPPPSDELGLAMALTVIYSWPVLREQIMEVLEFTPQQREGVDARMADLIARVVTGSTGLTGAGEEK
;
A
#
# COMPACT_ATOMS: atom_id res chain seq x y z
N VAL A 1 -1.44 -10.58 -13.48
CA VAL A 1 -1.02 -11.96 -13.15
C VAL A 1 -0.47 -12.00 -11.73
N PHE A 2 0.57 -11.24 -11.41
CA PHE A 2 1.18 -11.26 -10.07
C PHE A 2 0.20 -10.83 -8.96
N ALA A 3 -0.67 -9.86 -9.21
CA ALA A 3 -1.71 -9.47 -8.25
C ALA A 3 -2.67 -10.61 -7.93
N ALA A 4 -3.04 -11.41 -8.93
CA ALA A 4 -4.02 -12.49 -8.77
C ALA A 4 -3.41 -13.79 -8.22
N ARG A 5 -2.15 -14.10 -8.56
CA ARG A 5 -1.51 -15.41 -8.31
C ARG A 5 -0.26 -15.33 -7.41
N GLY A 6 0.08 -14.13 -6.97
CA GLY A 6 1.27 -13.87 -6.18
C GLY A 6 2.59 -13.88 -6.97
N PRO A 7 3.71 -13.58 -6.30
CA PRO A 7 5.03 -13.46 -6.92
C PRO A 7 5.58 -14.78 -7.46
N ARG A 8 5.02 -15.93 -7.05
CA ARG A 8 5.42 -17.26 -7.53
C ARG A 8 4.86 -17.62 -8.90
N ALA A 9 3.95 -16.79 -9.47
CA ALA A 9 3.38 -17.02 -10.79
C ALA A 9 4.46 -17.30 -11.85
N PRO A 10 4.28 -18.29 -12.72
CA PRO A 10 5.26 -18.62 -13.77
C PRO A 10 5.37 -17.49 -14.79
N LEU A 11 6.60 -17.16 -15.21
CA LEU A 11 6.86 -16.09 -16.18
C LEU A 11 6.16 -16.33 -17.53
N ARG A 12 5.96 -17.60 -17.93
CA ARG A 12 5.20 -17.97 -19.12
C ARG A 12 3.73 -17.50 -19.09
N GLU A 13 3.12 -17.47 -17.91
CA GLU A 13 1.74 -16.99 -17.77
C GLU A 13 1.69 -15.46 -17.87
N VAL A 14 2.70 -14.78 -17.38
CA VAL A 14 2.86 -13.33 -17.55
C VAL A 14 3.02 -13.00 -19.03
N ALA A 15 3.91 -13.71 -19.74
CA ALA A 15 4.11 -13.56 -21.16
C ALA A 15 2.80 -13.78 -21.96
N LYS A 16 2.06 -14.86 -21.64
CA LYS A 16 0.77 -15.16 -22.25
C LYS A 16 -0.26 -14.05 -22.01
N ALA A 17 -0.37 -13.57 -20.76
CA ALA A 17 -1.30 -12.49 -20.41
C ALA A 17 -0.95 -11.16 -21.07
N ALA A 18 0.33 -10.88 -21.28
CA ALA A 18 0.82 -9.69 -21.97
C ALA A 18 0.80 -9.81 -23.50
N GLY A 19 0.48 -10.97 -24.06
CA GLY A 19 0.50 -11.21 -25.51
C GLY A 19 1.90 -11.17 -26.14
N VAL A 20 2.95 -11.44 -25.34
CA VAL A 20 4.34 -11.41 -25.79
C VAL A 20 5.01 -12.78 -25.71
N ASN A 21 6.08 -12.95 -26.49
CA ASN A 21 6.89 -14.15 -26.41
C ASN A 21 7.77 -14.13 -25.14
N LEU A 22 7.84 -15.26 -24.44
CA LEU A 22 8.67 -15.40 -23.23
C LEU A 22 10.15 -15.02 -23.46
N GLY A 23 10.69 -15.34 -24.66
CA GLY A 23 12.04 -14.95 -25.06
C GLY A 23 12.26 -13.44 -25.10
N LEU A 24 11.22 -12.65 -25.42
CA LEU A 24 11.30 -11.19 -25.39
C LEU A 24 11.42 -10.68 -23.95
N ILE A 25 10.70 -11.28 -23.01
CA ILE A 25 10.82 -10.93 -21.59
C ILE A 25 12.25 -11.19 -21.12
N HIS A 26 12.78 -12.40 -21.39
CA HIS A 26 14.16 -12.73 -21.01
C HIS A 26 15.21 -11.81 -21.65
N ARG A 27 14.99 -11.41 -22.90
CA ARG A 27 15.93 -10.55 -23.63
C ARG A 27 15.91 -9.09 -23.17
N HIS A 28 14.73 -8.54 -22.84
CA HIS A 28 14.56 -7.12 -22.58
C HIS A 28 14.44 -6.76 -21.09
N ILE A 29 14.01 -7.70 -20.27
CA ILE A 29 13.78 -7.49 -18.84
C ILE A 29 14.72 -8.37 -18.00
N GLY A 30 14.86 -9.65 -18.38
CA GLY A 30 15.66 -10.62 -17.65
C GLY A 30 14.83 -11.77 -17.07
N ASN A 31 15.13 -12.15 -15.86
CA ASN A 31 14.44 -13.21 -15.12
C ASN A 31 13.14 -12.70 -14.44
N LYS A 32 12.49 -13.57 -13.67
CA LYS A 32 11.26 -13.23 -12.97
C LYS A 32 11.45 -12.17 -11.91
N ASP A 33 12.57 -12.19 -11.20
CA ASP A 33 12.86 -11.22 -10.14
C ASP A 33 13.15 -9.83 -10.72
N ASP A 34 13.79 -9.78 -11.88
CA ASP A 34 14.00 -8.54 -12.63
C ASP A 34 12.66 -7.93 -13.07
N LEU A 35 11.73 -8.77 -13.55
CA LEU A 35 10.38 -8.31 -13.92
C LEU A 35 9.60 -7.83 -12.69
N LEU A 36 9.65 -8.55 -11.58
CA LEU A 36 9.01 -8.12 -10.33
C LEU A 36 9.60 -6.80 -9.83
N ALA A 37 10.93 -6.63 -9.91
CA ALA A 37 11.60 -5.38 -9.59
C ALA A 37 11.08 -4.22 -10.43
N ALA A 38 10.98 -4.41 -11.75
CA ALA A 38 10.48 -3.40 -12.67
C ALA A 38 9.00 -3.04 -12.38
N VAL A 39 8.16 -4.03 -12.07
CA VAL A 39 6.75 -3.80 -11.68
C VAL A 39 6.67 -3.00 -10.39
N LEU A 40 7.45 -3.37 -9.36
CA LEU A 40 7.48 -2.65 -8.09
C LEU A 40 7.97 -1.21 -8.26
N GLU A 41 9.07 -1.02 -8.98
CA GLU A 41 9.60 0.30 -9.26
C GLU A 41 8.59 1.18 -10.00
N SER A 42 7.91 0.63 -11.01
CA SER A 42 6.87 1.34 -11.74
C SER A 42 5.69 1.71 -10.84
N GLY A 43 5.19 0.77 -10.03
CA GLY A 43 4.08 1.01 -9.12
C GLY A 43 4.43 2.03 -8.03
N LEU A 44 5.63 1.94 -7.46
CA LEU A 44 6.10 2.90 -6.45
C LEU A 44 6.27 4.29 -7.03
N ARG A 45 6.81 4.44 -8.25
CA ARG A 45 6.90 5.75 -8.92
C ARG A 45 5.53 6.39 -9.09
N HIS A 46 4.52 5.63 -9.51
CA HIS A 46 3.17 6.17 -9.69
C HIS A 46 2.47 6.49 -8.35
N GLY A 47 2.75 5.73 -7.31
CA GLY A 47 2.18 5.94 -5.97
C GLY A 47 2.89 7.02 -5.15
N SER A 48 4.23 7.03 -5.15
CA SER A 48 5.05 7.94 -4.34
C SER A 48 5.36 9.27 -5.02
N ALA A 49 5.20 9.38 -6.34
CA ALA A 49 5.40 10.64 -7.07
C ALA A 49 4.46 11.78 -6.63
N ARG A 50 3.47 11.47 -5.78
CA ARG A 50 2.49 12.43 -5.24
C ARG A 50 2.77 12.83 -3.80
N ILE A 51 3.77 12.22 -3.14
CA ILE A 51 4.18 12.61 -1.79
C ILE A 51 5.23 13.70 -1.94
N ASP A 52 4.86 14.94 -1.63
CA ASP A 52 5.82 16.05 -1.62
C ASP A 52 6.69 15.97 -0.35
N VAL A 53 7.94 16.41 -0.47
CA VAL A 53 8.89 16.51 0.66
C VAL A 53 8.40 17.55 1.69
N HIS A 54 7.49 18.42 1.28
CA HIS A 54 6.86 19.44 2.13
C HIS A 54 5.52 19.01 2.72
N ASP A 55 5.02 17.80 2.38
CA ASP A 55 3.80 17.27 2.98
C ASP A 55 4.01 17.00 4.48
N ASP A 56 2.98 17.28 5.26
CA ASP A 56 2.92 16.75 6.63
C ASP A 56 2.58 15.23 6.59
N ALA A 57 2.78 14.55 7.72
CA ALA A 57 2.54 13.12 7.82
C ALA A 57 1.09 12.74 7.49
N GLY A 58 0.11 13.58 7.84
CA GLY A 58 -1.30 13.35 7.54
C GLY A 58 -1.58 13.43 6.05
N ALA A 59 -1.04 14.45 5.35
CA ALA A 59 -1.15 14.59 3.91
C ALA A 59 -0.48 13.42 3.17
N ALA A 60 0.70 13.00 3.63
CA ALA A 60 1.41 11.86 3.07
C ALA A 60 0.62 10.54 3.22
N ILE A 61 0.05 10.27 4.40
CA ILE A 61 -0.81 9.10 4.66
C ILE A 61 -2.04 9.11 3.75
N ARG A 62 -2.71 10.27 3.62
CA ARG A 62 -3.86 10.43 2.73
C ARG A 62 -3.50 10.11 1.28
N THR A 63 -2.39 10.68 0.81
CA THR A 63 -1.89 10.46 -0.55
C THR A 63 -1.54 8.98 -0.78
N MET A 64 -0.92 8.32 0.19
CA MET A 64 -0.62 6.89 0.10
C MET A 64 -1.87 6.03 -0.01
N LEU A 65 -2.89 6.26 0.85
CA LEU A 65 -4.11 5.46 0.80
C LEU A 65 -4.87 5.67 -0.52
N LEU A 66 -5.07 6.91 -0.94
CA LEU A 66 -5.76 7.20 -2.19
C LEU A 66 -5.00 6.66 -3.41
N GLY A 67 -3.68 6.72 -3.40
CA GLY A 67 -2.85 6.09 -4.42
C GLY A 67 -2.98 4.56 -4.43
N ALA A 68 -3.03 3.94 -3.25
CA ALA A 68 -3.21 2.51 -3.10
C ALA A 68 -4.60 2.05 -3.57
N THR A 69 -5.67 2.79 -3.25
CA THR A 69 -7.04 2.48 -3.69
C THR A 69 -7.24 2.67 -5.20
N ALA A 70 -6.50 3.58 -5.81
CA ALA A 70 -6.50 3.77 -7.27
C ALA A 70 -5.81 2.62 -8.02
N ASN A 71 -4.96 1.83 -7.35
CA ASN A 71 -4.28 0.68 -7.96
C ASN A 71 -4.35 -0.56 -7.05
N PRO A 72 -5.53 -1.19 -6.92
CA PRO A 72 -5.72 -2.32 -6.01
C PRO A 72 -4.90 -3.56 -6.39
N ASP A 73 -4.58 -3.74 -7.66
CA ASP A 73 -3.73 -4.84 -8.11
C ASP A 73 -2.29 -4.69 -7.62
N PHE A 74 -1.76 -3.47 -7.61
CA PHE A 74 -0.44 -3.20 -7.04
C PHE A 74 -0.44 -3.41 -5.52
N SER A 75 -1.47 -2.94 -4.82
CA SER A 75 -1.65 -3.16 -3.37
C SER A 75 -1.72 -4.65 -3.03
N ARG A 76 -2.45 -5.43 -3.84
CA ARG A 76 -2.51 -6.89 -3.69
C ARG A 76 -1.15 -7.54 -3.88
N LEU A 77 -0.35 -7.08 -4.84
CA LEU A 77 1.01 -7.57 -5.02
C LEU A 77 1.88 -7.26 -3.79
N LEU A 78 1.83 -6.05 -3.25
CA LEU A 78 2.56 -5.69 -2.03
C LEU A 78 2.16 -6.57 -0.84
N LEU A 79 0.87 -6.89 -0.71
CA LEU A 79 0.39 -7.79 0.33
C LEU A 79 0.95 -9.21 0.15
N TRP A 80 0.96 -9.73 -1.07
CA TRP A 80 1.57 -11.02 -1.38
C TRP A 80 3.05 -11.07 -0.99
N LEU A 81 3.81 -10.02 -1.28
CA LEU A 81 5.22 -9.93 -0.93
C LEU A 81 5.44 -9.88 0.58
N SER A 82 4.52 -9.26 1.32
CA SER A 82 4.57 -9.20 2.78
C SER A 82 4.23 -10.54 3.44
N LEU A 83 3.34 -11.32 2.83
CA LEU A 83 2.92 -12.63 3.33
C LEU A 83 3.91 -13.76 3.00
N ASP A 84 4.64 -13.63 1.90
CA ASP A 84 5.65 -14.62 1.45
C ASP A 84 6.99 -13.93 1.12
N PRO A 85 7.70 -13.44 2.14
CA PRO A 85 8.96 -12.73 1.94
C PRO A 85 10.06 -13.62 1.35
N GLY A 86 9.91 -14.95 1.43
CA GLY A 86 10.82 -15.91 0.81
C GLY A 86 10.61 -16.09 -0.69
N ALA A 87 9.52 -15.56 -1.26
CA ALA A 87 9.25 -15.64 -2.69
C ALA A 87 10.09 -14.67 -3.53
N VAL A 88 10.68 -13.65 -2.90
CA VAL A 88 11.49 -12.62 -3.55
C VAL A 88 12.69 -12.22 -2.69
N GLY A 89 13.73 -11.66 -3.31
CA GLY A 89 14.91 -11.21 -2.58
C GLY A 89 14.65 -10.00 -1.67
N ARG A 90 15.43 -9.87 -0.60
CA ARG A 90 15.38 -8.75 0.34
C ARG A 90 15.38 -7.36 -0.31
N PRO A 91 16.17 -7.09 -1.38
CA PRO A 91 16.16 -5.75 -2.01
C PRO A 91 14.79 -5.32 -2.53
N LEU A 92 13.96 -6.25 -3.00
CA LEU A 92 12.61 -5.97 -3.47
C LEU A 92 11.66 -5.60 -2.32
N ILE A 93 11.76 -6.34 -1.20
CA ILE A 93 11.00 -6.05 0.03
C ILE A 93 11.41 -4.69 0.59
N ASP A 94 12.69 -4.38 0.63
CA ASP A 94 13.20 -3.10 1.10
C ASP A 94 12.74 -1.93 0.21
N ALA A 95 12.69 -2.14 -1.11
CA ALA A 95 12.17 -1.15 -2.05
C ALA A 95 10.67 -0.91 -1.83
N SER A 96 9.87 -1.95 -1.62
CA SER A 96 8.42 -1.85 -1.39
C SER A 96 8.08 -1.09 -0.10
N ASN A 97 8.96 -1.12 0.90
CA ASN A 97 8.77 -0.45 2.19
C ASN A 97 9.28 1.01 2.22
N ARG A 98 9.92 1.51 1.15
CA ARG A 98 10.46 2.89 1.11
C ARG A 98 9.44 3.98 1.43
N PRO A 99 8.22 3.98 0.83
CA PRO A 99 7.23 5.01 1.13
C PRO A 99 6.81 5.01 2.60
N ALA A 100 6.55 3.83 3.17
CA ALA A 100 6.19 3.70 4.58
C ALA A 100 7.30 4.22 5.51
N ARG A 101 8.57 3.91 5.20
CA ARG A 101 9.72 4.43 5.95
C ARG A 101 9.90 5.93 5.80
N ALA A 102 9.53 6.51 4.65
CA ALA A 102 9.57 7.96 4.45
C ALA A 102 8.54 8.66 5.36
N VAL A 103 7.30 8.17 5.40
CA VAL A 103 6.27 8.70 6.28
C VAL A 103 6.65 8.53 7.76
N ALA A 104 7.20 7.38 8.15
CA ALA A 104 7.67 7.17 9.52
C ALA A 104 8.73 8.19 9.96
N ARG A 105 9.54 8.70 9.03
CA ARG A 105 10.52 9.77 9.31
C ARG A 105 9.89 11.16 9.39
N MET A 106 8.78 11.40 8.70
CA MET A 106 8.05 12.67 8.77
C MET A 106 7.36 12.87 10.12
N THR A 107 7.06 11.77 10.84
CA THR A 107 6.46 11.79 12.18
C THR A 107 7.50 11.96 13.29
N SER A 108 8.71 12.44 13.01
CA SER A 108 9.78 12.67 14.02
C SER A 108 9.63 14.06 14.72
N PRO A 109 9.75 14.16 16.06
CA PRO A 109 10.05 13.06 16.97
C PRO A 109 9.00 11.94 16.85
N PRO A 110 9.39 10.68 17.18
CA PRO A 110 8.46 9.56 16.98
C PRO A 110 7.10 9.94 17.56
N PRO A 111 6.01 9.61 16.84
CA PRO A 111 4.68 9.96 17.30
C PRO A 111 4.53 9.44 18.72
N SER A 112 3.87 10.20 19.56
CA SER A 112 3.42 9.74 20.86
C SER A 112 2.60 8.46 20.76
N ASP A 113 2.25 8.07 19.53
CA ASP A 113 1.48 6.88 19.21
C ASP A 113 2.06 6.14 17.97
N GLU A 114 3.08 5.30 18.21
CA GLU A 114 3.61 4.37 17.21
C GLU A 114 2.52 3.42 16.68
N LEU A 115 1.49 3.13 17.47
CA LEU A 115 0.37 2.29 17.10
C LEU A 115 -0.52 2.99 16.07
N GLY A 116 -0.69 4.30 16.15
CA GLY A 116 -1.43 5.08 15.15
C GLY A 116 -0.80 4.95 13.76
N LEU A 117 0.52 5.04 13.67
CA LEU A 117 1.24 4.83 12.43
C LEU A 117 1.14 3.37 11.95
N ALA A 118 1.29 2.40 12.85
CA ALA A 118 1.15 0.98 12.52
C ALA A 118 -0.25 0.67 11.99
N MET A 119 -1.29 1.24 12.61
CA MET A 119 -2.69 1.11 12.15
C MET A 119 -2.87 1.74 10.76
N ALA A 120 -2.35 2.95 10.54
CA ALA A 120 -2.43 3.61 9.24
C ALA A 120 -1.78 2.79 8.12
N LEU A 121 -0.58 2.26 8.36
CA LEU A 121 0.11 1.39 7.40
C LEU A 121 -0.67 0.09 7.14
N THR A 122 -1.25 -0.51 8.19
CA THR A 122 -2.11 -1.69 8.05
C THR A 122 -3.30 -1.39 7.15
N VAL A 123 -3.98 -0.26 7.36
CA VAL A 123 -5.11 0.17 6.51
C VAL A 123 -4.66 0.44 5.07
N ILE A 124 -3.55 1.14 4.87
CA ILE A 124 -3.00 1.42 3.53
C ILE A 124 -2.74 0.14 2.73
N TYR A 125 -2.19 -0.89 3.37
CA TYR A 125 -1.91 -2.16 2.69
C TYR A 125 -3.15 -3.02 2.49
N SER A 126 -4.10 -3.05 3.44
CA SER A 126 -5.22 -3.98 3.43
C SER A 126 -6.50 -3.41 2.79
N TRP A 127 -6.82 -2.13 3.04
CA TRP A 127 -8.05 -1.50 2.58
C TRP A 127 -8.28 -1.61 1.07
N PRO A 128 -7.32 -1.32 0.19
CA PRO A 128 -7.53 -1.42 -1.27
C PRO A 128 -7.95 -2.82 -1.74
N VAL A 129 -7.58 -3.84 -0.97
CA VAL A 129 -7.83 -5.26 -1.29
C VAL A 129 -9.10 -5.78 -0.66
N LEU A 130 -9.41 -5.34 0.57
CA LEU A 130 -10.49 -5.90 1.39
C LEU A 130 -11.73 -5.01 1.46
N ARG A 131 -11.69 -3.76 0.97
CA ARG A 131 -12.75 -2.78 1.16
C ARG A 131 -14.12 -3.27 0.68
N GLU A 132 -14.20 -3.93 -0.47
CA GLU A 132 -15.48 -4.42 -1.00
C GLU A 132 -16.10 -5.45 -0.06
N GLN A 133 -15.30 -6.41 0.42
CA GLN A 133 -15.74 -7.41 1.36
C GLN A 133 -16.15 -6.78 2.71
N ILE A 134 -15.38 -5.80 3.19
CA ILE A 134 -15.70 -5.09 4.45
C ILE A 134 -17.01 -4.33 4.30
N MET A 135 -17.21 -3.62 3.19
CA MET A 135 -18.44 -2.88 2.93
C MET A 135 -19.66 -3.81 2.76
N GLU A 136 -19.44 -5.00 2.23
CA GLU A 136 -20.50 -6.03 2.13
C GLU A 136 -20.87 -6.57 3.51
N VAL A 137 -19.88 -6.96 4.32
CA VAL A 137 -20.09 -7.48 5.69
C VAL A 137 -20.79 -6.46 6.59
N LEU A 138 -20.47 -5.17 6.41
CA LEU A 138 -21.08 -4.06 7.17
C LEU A 138 -22.37 -3.53 6.54
N GLU A 139 -22.84 -4.16 5.47
CA GLU A 139 -24.08 -3.81 4.76
C GLU A 139 -24.14 -2.32 4.33
N PHE A 140 -23.03 -1.78 3.86
CA PHE A 140 -22.98 -0.38 3.42
C PHE A 140 -23.97 -0.11 2.30
N THR A 141 -24.81 0.90 2.48
CA THR A 141 -25.70 1.41 1.43
C THR A 141 -24.87 2.05 0.29
N PRO A 142 -25.44 2.20 -0.92
CA PRO A 142 -24.77 2.88 -2.02
C PRO A 142 -24.25 4.28 -1.64
N GLN A 143 -25.02 5.06 -0.86
CA GLN A 143 -24.64 6.37 -0.38
C GLN A 143 -23.44 6.31 0.60
N GLN A 144 -23.36 5.29 1.45
CA GLN A 144 -22.24 5.09 2.36
C GLN A 144 -20.97 4.65 1.63
N ARG A 145 -21.09 3.98 0.48
CA ARG A 145 -19.94 3.59 -0.37
C ARG A 145 -19.33 4.79 -1.09
N GLU A 146 -20.14 5.79 -1.41
CA GLU A 146 -19.67 7.00 -2.07
C GLU A 146 -18.66 7.74 -1.19
N GLY A 147 -17.47 8.03 -1.75
CA GLY A 147 -16.40 8.73 -1.07
C GLY A 147 -15.78 8.01 0.13
N VAL A 148 -16.04 6.69 0.32
CA VAL A 148 -15.54 5.92 1.46
C VAL A 148 -14.02 5.95 1.56
N ASP A 149 -13.31 5.90 0.43
CA ASP A 149 -11.84 5.92 0.40
C ASP A 149 -11.29 7.24 0.93
N ALA A 150 -11.91 8.36 0.57
CA ALA A 150 -11.52 9.68 1.07
C ALA A 150 -11.78 9.80 2.59
N ARG A 151 -12.94 9.35 3.06
CA ARG A 151 -13.24 9.34 4.50
C ARG A 151 -12.29 8.45 5.29
N MET A 152 -11.93 7.29 4.75
CA MET A 152 -10.93 6.41 5.37
C MET A 152 -9.56 7.08 5.41
N ALA A 153 -9.14 7.73 4.32
CA ALA A 153 -7.89 8.46 4.26
C ALA A 153 -7.84 9.60 5.29
N ASP A 154 -8.95 10.34 5.44
CA ASP A 154 -9.06 11.40 6.44
C ASP A 154 -9.01 10.85 7.88
N LEU A 155 -9.65 9.71 8.11
CA LEU A 155 -9.66 9.08 9.42
C LEU A 155 -8.25 8.65 9.85
N ILE A 156 -7.53 7.91 9.01
CA ILE A 156 -6.19 7.44 9.36
C ILE A 156 -5.16 8.57 9.42
N ALA A 157 -5.32 9.64 8.61
CA ALA A 157 -4.48 10.83 8.72
C ALA A 157 -4.63 11.48 10.10
N ARG A 158 -5.87 11.64 10.59
CA ARG A 158 -6.12 12.17 11.96
C ARG A 158 -5.53 11.29 13.05
N VAL A 159 -5.61 9.97 12.89
CA VAL A 159 -5.00 9.04 13.86
C VAL A 159 -3.50 9.27 13.95
N VAL A 160 -2.81 9.38 12.82
CA VAL A 160 -1.34 9.57 12.77
C VAL A 160 -0.93 10.94 13.32
N THR A 161 -1.73 11.99 13.09
CA THR A 161 -1.41 13.35 13.58
C THR A 161 -1.84 13.62 15.02
N GLY A 162 -2.44 12.63 15.70
CA GLY A 162 -2.95 12.80 17.06
C GLY A 162 -4.19 13.70 17.16
N SER A 163 -4.79 14.07 16.02
CA SER A 163 -5.97 14.94 15.97
C SER A 163 -7.30 14.20 16.24
N THR A 164 -7.22 12.95 16.65
CA THR A 164 -8.38 12.21 17.15
C THR A 164 -8.60 12.62 18.60
N GLY A 165 -9.70 13.31 18.93
CA GLY A 165 -10.06 13.72 20.28
C GLY A 165 -10.27 12.58 21.30
N LEU A 166 -9.41 11.57 21.25
CA LEU A 166 -9.36 10.44 22.19
C LEU A 166 -8.43 10.69 23.39
N THR A 167 -7.86 11.89 23.49
CA THR A 167 -7.14 12.35 24.68
C THR A 167 -8.15 12.88 25.69
N GLY A 168 -8.64 12.02 26.58
CA GLY A 168 -9.44 12.55 27.68
C GLY A 168 -10.34 11.57 28.42
N ALA A 169 -9.76 10.52 28.97
CA ALA A 169 -10.38 9.85 30.12
C ALA A 169 -9.31 9.03 30.86
N GLY A 170 -8.55 9.65 31.73
CA GLY A 170 -7.62 8.89 32.56
C GLY A 170 -6.62 9.67 33.39
N GLU A 171 -6.94 10.91 33.80
CA GLU A 171 -6.25 11.53 34.93
C GLU A 171 -7.28 12.24 35.80
N GLU A 172 -8.01 11.49 36.59
CA GLU A 172 -8.59 11.97 37.86
C GLU A 172 -8.38 10.91 38.94
N LYS A 173 -7.54 11.31 39.91
CA LYS A 173 -7.25 10.78 41.23
C LYS A 173 -6.23 9.66 41.34
#